data_fa5fe18909a3633b341b39e99db59f0c
#
_entry.id   fa5fe18909a3633b341b39e99db59f0c
#
_cell.length_a   1.000
_cell.length_b   1.000
_cell.length_c   1.000
_cell.angle_alpha   90.00
_cell.angle_beta   90.00
_cell.angle_gamma   90.00
#
_symmetry.space_group_name_H-M   'P 1'
#
loop_
_entity.id
_entity.type
_entity.pdbx_description
1 polymer ?
#
loop_
_entity_poly.entity_id
_entity_poly.type
_entity_poly.pdbx_seq_one_letter_code
_entity_poly.pdbx_strand_id
1 'polypeptide(L)'
;MLNVRLWGMMAVVALLLCGCLEVRVVRSPRAVEGKPPPTTVSYDVKMFGARGDGKADDTTAFQRALDAAGKAGGGVVAIPQGEYLIAGHLSVPMAVTLQGTWQAPPSHPGLRDQGAPKPQYGTVLLVTEGRGNAEGEPFISLTHNSTLKGVTVFYPEQDRTKAPEPYPWTVRIRGNNAAVLDVELLNPYRAIDARNAHRHLIRNVHGQPLRMGILVDQVYDIGRIENVHFNPWWSMEKELFDWQMNNGEAFVFGRTDWHYVLNTFCYGYKIGYRFVKTDKGVCNGNFLGIGADDCLVAIQVDQSAPYGLLITNGEFVSFRGTNPTMVAVSETNKGVVRFVNCSYWGPNKQIATISGTGTVGFSDCTFQAWDKDKEGRAAIQVRSGSVLIRGCSFLKDAPQISLGPDVERAVVVGNVFRGKERILNNSTGSVQVGLNAAQ
;
A
#
# COMPACT_ATOMS: atom_id res chain seq x y z
N MET A 1 -38.68 45.25 -44.38
CA MET A 1 -37.64 45.21 -45.43
C MET A 1 -36.33 45.70 -44.84
N LEU A 2 -35.64 44.89 -44.06
CA LEU A 2 -34.29 45.24 -43.54
C LEU A 2 -33.68 43.99 -42.94
N ASN A 3 -33.31 43.02 -43.76
CA ASN A 3 -32.52 41.84 -43.28
C ASN A 3 -31.83 41.01 -44.36
N VAL A 4 -31.48 41.61 -45.50
CA VAL A 4 -30.80 40.86 -46.59
C VAL A 4 -29.40 41.43 -46.93
N ARG A 5 -28.90 42.46 -46.22
CA ARG A 5 -27.59 43.05 -46.54
C ARG A 5 -26.44 42.74 -45.59
N LEU A 6 -26.65 42.00 -44.51
CA LEU A 6 -25.57 41.65 -43.55
C LEU A 6 -24.88 40.28 -43.80
N TRP A 7 -25.45 39.42 -44.63
CA TRP A 7 -24.83 38.10 -44.91
C TRP A 7 -23.87 38.08 -46.08
N GLY A 8 -23.90 39.14 -46.92
CA GLY A 8 -22.99 39.24 -48.09
C GLY A 8 -21.58 39.74 -47.76
N MET A 9 -21.37 40.39 -46.59
CA MET A 9 -20.02 40.93 -46.24
C MET A 9 -19.18 39.98 -45.39
N MET A 10 -19.78 39.01 -44.75
CA MET A 10 -19.02 37.98 -43.99
C MET A 10 -18.49 36.85 -44.90
N ALA A 11 -19.12 36.59 -46.03
CA ALA A 11 -18.66 35.55 -46.98
C ALA A 11 -17.44 36.01 -47.79
N VAL A 12 -17.24 37.30 -47.99
CA VAL A 12 -16.09 37.82 -48.79
C VAL A 12 -14.83 37.94 -47.92
N VAL A 13 -14.94 38.15 -46.64
CA VAL A 13 -13.77 38.19 -45.71
C VAL A 13 -13.24 36.79 -45.40
N ALA A 14 -14.10 35.74 -45.41
CA ALA A 14 -13.68 34.37 -45.22
C ALA A 14 -12.94 33.77 -46.46
N LEU A 15 -13.18 34.29 -47.65
CA LEU A 15 -12.51 33.81 -48.87
C LEU A 15 -11.15 34.44 -49.13
N LEU A 16 -10.81 35.55 -48.47
CA LEU A 16 -9.50 36.22 -48.63
C LEU A 16 -8.44 35.75 -47.63
N LEU A 17 -8.81 34.92 -46.65
CA LEU A 17 -7.87 34.32 -45.70
C LEU A 17 -7.55 32.84 -45.98
N CYS A 18 -8.11 32.24 -47.01
CA CYS A 18 -7.87 30.85 -47.42
C CYS A 18 -6.90 30.69 -48.61
N GLY A 19 -6.21 31.73 -49.00
CA GLY A 19 -5.18 31.67 -50.03
C GLY A 19 -3.82 31.41 -49.47
N CYS A 20 -3.33 30.17 -49.59
CA CYS A 20 -2.00 29.63 -49.37
C CYS A 20 -1.91 28.62 -48.22
N LEU A 21 -2.75 27.57 -48.27
CA LEU A 21 -2.34 26.28 -47.73
C LEU A 21 -2.02 25.35 -48.91
N GLU A 22 -0.75 25.30 -49.31
CA GLU A 22 -0.27 24.16 -50.09
C GLU A 22 -0.45 22.91 -49.25
N VAL A 23 -1.49 22.12 -49.56
CA VAL A 23 -1.61 20.77 -49.05
C VAL A 23 -0.50 19.95 -49.71
N ARG A 24 0.66 19.91 -49.06
CA ARG A 24 1.65 18.89 -49.36
C ARG A 24 1.04 17.56 -48.93
N VAL A 25 0.54 16.81 -49.91
CA VAL A 25 0.27 15.38 -49.69
C VAL A 25 1.60 14.73 -49.41
N VAL A 26 1.91 14.60 -48.10
CA VAL A 26 2.98 13.71 -47.63
C VAL A 26 2.51 12.31 -47.99
N ARG A 27 2.99 11.76 -49.10
CA ARG A 27 2.85 10.34 -49.38
C ARG A 27 3.37 9.61 -48.16
N SER A 28 2.50 8.84 -47.51
CA SER A 28 2.94 7.90 -46.47
C SER A 28 4.19 7.19 -46.95
N PRO A 29 5.25 7.11 -46.15
CA PRO A 29 6.40 6.30 -46.52
C PRO A 29 5.86 4.93 -46.92
N ARG A 30 6.26 4.40 -48.07
CA ARG A 30 6.02 2.99 -48.38
C ARG A 30 6.40 2.20 -47.12
N ALA A 31 5.48 1.36 -46.67
CA ALA A 31 5.80 0.44 -45.59
C ALA A 31 7.11 -0.23 -46.01
N VAL A 32 8.17 0.09 -45.28
CA VAL A 32 9.41 -0.66 -45.34
C VAL A 32 8.95 -2.04 -44.90
N GLU A 33 9.09 -3.04 -45.76
CA GLU A 33 9.00 -4.44 -45.36
C GLU A 33 10.11 -4.69 -44.32
N GLY A 34 9.91 -4.13 -43.13
CA GLY A 34 10.73 -4.36 -41.97
C GLY A 34 10.40 -5.78 -41.51
N LYS A 35 11.45 -6.54 -41.24
CA LYS A 35 11.38 -7.75 -40.45
C LYS A 35 10.33 -7.55 -39.37
N PRO A 36 9.31 -8.45 -39.21
CA PRO A 36 8.33 -8.26 -38.14
C PRO A 36 9.06 -7.99 -36.83
N PRO A 37 8.55 -7.09 -35.99
CA PRO A 37 9.18 -6.81 -34.69
C PRO A 37 9.45 -8.15 -34.03
N PRO A 38 10.61 -8.34 -33.37
CA PRO A 38 10.93 -9.60 -32.74
C PRO A 38 9.77 -10.01 -31.86
N THR A 39 9.13 -11.12 -32.19
CA THR A 39 8.10 -11.71 -31.35
C THR A 39 8.70 -11.89 -29.97
N THR A 40 8.08 -11.32 -28.94
CA THR A 40 8.49 -11.55 -27.57
C THR A 40 8.57 -13.06 -27.36
N VAL A 41 9.76 -13.58 -27.11
CA VAL A 41 9.94 -15.01 -26.90
C VAL A 41 9.21 -15.37 -25.62
N SER A 42 8.18 -16.18 -25.74
CA SER A 42 7.38 -16.67 -24.62
C SER A 42 7.73 -18.13 -24.34
N TYR A 43 8.04 -18.41 -23.07
CA TYR A 43 8.36 -19.75 -22.57
C TYR A 43 7.15 -20.27 -21.80
N ASP A 44 6.32 -21.10 -22.39
CA ASP A 44 5.15 -21.69 -21.72
C ASP A 44 5.63 -22.78 -20.75
N VAL A 45 5.30 -22.69 -19.46
CA VAL A 45 5.69 -23.66 -18.44
C VAL A 45 5.23 -25.07 -18.78
N LYS A 46 4.12 -25.23 -19.50
CA LYS A 46 3.62 -26.55 -19.97
C LYS A 46 4.54 -27.20 -20.99
N MET A 47 5.23 -26.43 -21.82
CA MET A 47 6.26 -26.95 -22.73
C MET A 47 7.50 -27.48 -21.98
N PHE A 48 7.69 -27.08 -20.73
CA PHE A 48 8.74 -27.58 -19.84
C PHE A 48 8.26 -28.69 -18.92
N GLY A 49 6.99 -29.12 -19.06
CA GLY A 49 6.41 -30.28 -18.40
C GLY A 49 5.50 -29.96 -17.21
N ALA A 50 5.14 -28.68 -16.99
CA ALA A 50 4.17 -28.33 -15.96
C ALA A 50 2.77 -28.88 -16.31
N ARG A 51 2.06 -29.44 -15.32
CA ARG A 51 0.75 -30.03 -15.51
C ARG A 51 -0.37 -29.02 -15.23
N GLY A 52 -0.25 -28.25 -14.17
CA GLY A 52 -1.29 -27.31 -13.75
C GLY A 52 -2.59 -27.99 -13.31
N ASP A 53 -2.47 -29.18 -12.72
CA ASP A 53 -3.61 -30.01 -12.26
C ASP A 53 -3.85 -29.94 -10.75
N GLY A 54 -3.07 -29.10 -10.05
CA GLY A 54 -3.14 -28.88 -8.60
C GLY A 54 -2.63 -30.05 -7.75
N LYS A 55 -1.98 -31.07 -8.38
CA LYS A 55 -1.53 -32.29 -7.71
C LYS A 55 -0.06 -32.60 -7.96
N ALA A 56 0.38 -32.51 -9.23
CA ALA A 56 1.75 -32.74 -9.59
C ALA A 56 2.61 -31.56 -9.15
N ASP A 57 3.79 -31.83 -8.62
CA ASP A 57 4.79 -30.79 -8.33
C ASP A 57 5.37 -30.23 -9.64
N ASP A 58 5.03 -29.00 -9.95
CA ASP A 58 5.43 -28.29 -11.15
C ASP A 58 6.71 -27.47 -10.96
N THR A 59 7.32 -27.47 -9.77
CA THR A 59 8.49 -26.63 -9.40
C THR A 59 9.61 -26.73 -10.44
N THR A 60 10.01 -27.95 -10.78
CA THR A 60 11.14 -28.18 -11.72
C THR A 60 10.80 -27.68 -13.14
N ALA A 61 9.56 -27.81 -13.60
CA ALA A 61 9.12 -27.32 -14.90
C ALA A 61 9.17 -25.79 -14.97
N PHE A 62 8.68 -25.11 -13.92
CA PHE A 62 8.77 -23.66 -13.79
C PHE A 62 10.19 -23.16 -13.81
N GLN A 63 11.08 -23.76 -12.98
CA GLN A 63 12.46 -23.31 -12.91
C GLN A 63 13.20 -23.51 -14.23
N ARG A 64 12.96 -24.64 -14.93
CA ARG A 64 13.52 -24.85 -16.27
C ARG A 64 13.08 -23.81 -17.30
N ALA A 65 11.81 -23.40 -17.28
CA ALA A 65 11.31 -22.34 -18.16
C ALA A 65 11.97 -20.99 -17.83
N LEU A 66 12.10 -20.66 -16.54
CA LEU A 66 12.78 -19.45 -16.04
C LEU A 66 14.26 -19.44 -16.44
N ASP A 67 14.96 -20.55 -16.27
CA ASP A 67 16.36 -20.68 -16.63
C ASP A 67 16.58 -20.55 -18.14
N ALA A 68 15.69 -21.13 -18.95
CA ALA A 68 15.75 -21.01 -20.40
C ALA A 68 15.57 -19.56 -20.86
N ALA A 69 14.59 -18.84 -20.29
CA ALA A 69 14.39 -17.43 -20.56
C ALA A 69 15.60 -16.58 -20.12
N GLY A 70 16.14 -16.84 -18.93
CA GLY A 70 17.33 -16.16 -18.42
C GLY A 70 18.57 -16.38 -19.29
N LYS A 71 18.82 -17.60 -19.74
CA LYS A 71 19.93 -17.96 -20.67
C LYS A 71 19.78 -17.26 -22.02
N ALA A 72 18.56 -17.01 -22.47
CA ALA A 72 18.28 -16.29 -23.71
C ALA A 72 18.41 -14.74 -23.57
N GLY A 73 18.71 -14.25 -22.37
CA GLY A 73 18.85 -12.81 -22.10
C GLY A 73 17.58 -12.12 -21.66
N GLY A 74 16.51 -12.86 -21.36
CA GLY A 74 15.23 -12.36 -20.89
C GLY A 74 14.04 -12.90 -21.66
N GLY A 75 12.84 -12.49 -21.28
CA GLY A 75 11.60 -12.89 -21.95
C GLY A 75 10.44 -13.08 -20.97
N VAL A 76 9.33 -13.64 -21.50
CA VAL A 76 8.15 -13.93 -20.72
C VAL A 76 8.04 -15.44 -20.50
N VAL A 77 8.02 -15.86 -19.24
CA VAL A 77 7.63 -17.21 -18.84
C VAL A 77 6.13 -17.19 -18.58
N ALA A 78 5.36 -17.73 -19.54
CA ALA A 78 3.92 -17.75 -19.51
C ALA A 78 3.40 -18.91 -18.67
N ILE A 79 2.44 -18.63 -17.81
CA ILE A 79 1.74 -19.61 -16.99
C ILE A 79 0.26 -19.61 -17.42
N PRO A 80 -0.19 -20.55 -18.26
CA PRO A 80 -1.59 -20.66 -18.64
C PRO A 80 -2.52 -20.85 -17.45
N GLN A 81 -3.83 -20.75 -17.69
CA GLN A 81 -4.82 -21.09 -16.69
C GLN A 81 -4.55 -22.48 -16.09
N GLY A 82 -4.67 -22.61 -14.78
CA GLY A 82 -4.50 -23.87 -14.06
C GLY A 82 -4.11 -23.66 -12.60
N GLU A 83 -4.13 -24.75 -11.85
CA GLU A 83 -3.66 -24.80 -10.48
C GLU A 83 -2.29 -25.52 -10.48
N TYR A 84 -1.24 -24.79 -10.14
CA TYR A 84 0.13 -25.31 -10.17
C TYR A 84 0.64 -25.53 -8.75
N LEU A 85 0.82 -26.80 -8.37
CA LEU A 85 1.46 -27.12 -7.10
C LEU A 85 2.97 -26.85 -7.20
N ILE A 86 3.47 -26.01 -6.33
CA ILE A 86 4.88 -25.66 -6.25
C ILE A 86 5.38 -26.06 -4.85
N ALA A 87 6.12 -27.15 -4.77
CA ALA A 87 6.68 -27.69 -3.53
C ALA A 87 8.16 -27.32 -3.34
N GLY A 88 8.58 -26.18 -3.89
CA GLY A 88 9.94 -25.67 -3.80
C GLY A 88 9.99 -24.15 -4.02
N HIS A 89 11.15 -23.64 -4.35
CA HIS A 89 11.43 -22.22 -4.52
C HIS A 89 11.63 -21.87 -6.00
N LEU A 90 11.24 -20.67 -6.40
CA LEU A 90 11.40 -20.15 -7.75
C LEU A 90 12.32 -18.93 -7.74
N SER A 91 13.35 -18.95 -8.58
CA SER A 91 14.22 -17.80 -8.83
C SER A 91 13.94 -17.22 -10.21
N VAL A 92 13.42 -15.99 -10.27
CA VAL A 92 13.14 -15.28 -11.52
C VAL A 92 14.41 -14.54 -11.96
N PRO A 93 15.05 -14.94 -13.07
CA PRO A 93 16.29 -14.32 -13.53
C PRO A 93 16.11 -12.88 -13.98
N MET A 94 17.22 -12.18 -14.15
CA MET A 94 17.25 -10.81 -14.68
C MET A 94 16.56 -10.71 -16.04
N ALA A 95 15.77 -9.66 -16.25
CA ALA A 95 15.01 -9.37 -17.46
C ALA A 95 13.93 -10.41 -17.82
N VAL A 96 13.54 -11.28 -16.87
CA VAL A 96 12.48 -12.27 -17.04
C VAL A 96 11.20 -11.83 -16.33
N THR A 97 10.08 -11.99 -17.00
CA THR A 97 8.75 -11.86 -16.43
C THR A 97 8.11 -13.22 -16.25
N LEU A 98 7.79 -13.61 -15.02
CA LEU A 98 6.93 -14.77 -14.72
C LEU A 98 5.47 -14.29 -14.74
N GLN A 99 4.70 -14.70 -15.75
CA GLN A 99 3.40 -14.10 -16.03
C GLN A 99 2.28 -15.14 -16.12
N GLY A 100 1.29 -14.99 -15.26
CA GLY A 100 -0.01 -15.68 -15.34
C GLY A 100 -1.03 -14.94 -16.22
N THR A 101 -2.27 -15.35 -16.09
CA THR A 101 -3.37 -14.92 -16.97
C THR A 101 -4.02 -13.60 -16.57
N TRP A 102 -3.90 -13.15 -15.34
CA TRP A 102 -4.54 -11.94 -14.86
C TRP A 102 -3.89 -10.68 -15.44
N GLN A 103 -4.70 -9.77 -15.98
CA GLN A 103 -4.27 -8.48 -16.53
C GLN A 103 -4.84 -7.29 -15.73
N ALA A 104 -5.50 -7.59 -14.62
CA ALA A 104 -6.01 -6.66 -13.63
C ALA A 104 -5.77 -7.28 -12.24
N PRO A 105 -5.84 -6.53 -11.15
CA PRO A 105 -5.61 -7.10 -9.83
C PRO A 105 -6.65 -8.18 -9.54
N PRO A 106 -6.24 -9.46 -9.41
CA PRO A 106 -7.17 -10.53 -9.07
C PRO A 106 -7.65 -10.36 -7.62
N SER A 107 -8.87 -10.79 -7.36
CA SER A 107 -9.46 -10.79 -6.04
C SER A 107 -10.54 -11.86 -5.95
N HIS A 108 -10.55 -12.60 -4.86
CA HIS A 108 -11.55 -13.65 -4.61
C HIS A 108 -12.38 -13.37 -3.33
N PRO A 109 -13.05 -12.21 -3.21
CA PRO A 109 -13.80 -11.88 -2.00
C PRO A 109 -14.92 -12.87 -1.70
N GLY A 110 -15.50 -13.50 -2.74
CA GLY A 110 -16.54 -14.51 -2.59
C GLY A 110 -16.08 -15.82 -1.95
N LEU A 111 -14.78 -16.09 -1.86
CA LEU A 111 -14.26 -17.27 -1.15
C LEU A 111 -14.66 -17.28 0.31
N ARG A 112 -14.57 -16.14 0.98
CA ARG A 112 -14.97 -15.98 2.38
C ARG A 112 -16.45 -16.27 2.57
N ASP A 113 -17.30 -15.67 1.76
CA ASP A 113 -18.76 -15.73 1.90
C ASP A 113 -19.32 -17.07 1.45
N GLN A 114 -18.71 -17.69 0.43
CA GLN A 114 -19.13 -18.99 -0.11
C GLN A 114 -18.49 -20.18 0.62
N GLY A 115 -17.57 -19.93 1.51
CA GLY A 115 -16.84 -20.99 2.22
C GLY A 115 -15.89 -21.80 1.33
N ALA A 116 -15.63 -21.39 0.10
CA ALA A 116 -14.70 -22.08 -0.80
C ALA A 116 -13.27 -22.04 -0.22
N PRO A 117 -12.55 -23.18 -0.20
CA PRO A 117 -11.25 -23.25 0.46
C PRO A 117 -10.11 -22.67 -0.37
N LYS A 118 -10.25 -22.59 -1.71
CA LYS A 118 -9.21 -22.13 -2.63
C LYS A 118 -9.80 -21.48 -3.89
N PRO A 119 -9.04 -20.60 -4.56
CA PRO A 119 -9.44 -20.03 -5.84
C PRO A 119 -9.45 -21.10 -6.94
N GLN A 120 -10.32 -20.94 -7.94
CA GLN A 120 -10.53 -21.90 -9.02
C GLN A 120 -10.32 -21.31 -10.41
N TYR A 121 -10.08 -20.00 -10.52
CA TYR A 121 -10.01 -19.30 -11.79
C TYR A 121 -8.64 -18.69 -12.02
N GLY A 122 -8.25 -18.58 -13.28
CA GLY A 122 -7.02 -17.98 -13.73
C GLY A 122 -5.78 -18.83 -13.42
N THR A 123 -4.66 -18.20 -13.24
CA THR A 123 -3.40 -18.85 -12.83
C THR A 123 -3.28 -18.85 -11.32
N VAL A 124 -3.27 -20.03 -10.71
CA VAL A 124 -3.15 -20.22 -9.26
C VAL A 124 -1.88 -21.01 -8.96
N LEU A 125 -1.01 -20.44 -8.09
CA LEU A 125 0.16 -21.11 -7.57
C LEU A 125 -0.18 -21.62 -6.15
N LEU A 126 -0.19 -22.94 -5.98
CA LEU A 126 -0.41 -23.63 -4.70
C LEU A 126 0.94 -23.87 -4.04
N VAL A 127 1.19 -23.26 -2.88
CA VAL A 127 2.49 -23.30 -2.22
C VAL A 127 2.44 -24.18 -0.98
N THR A 128 3.33 -25.17 -0.90
CA THR A 128 3.42 -26.07 0.26
C THR A 128 4.79 -26.03 0.94
N GLU A 129 5.82 -25.55 0.24
CA GLU A 129 7.18 -25.47 0.78
C GLU A 129 7.31 -24.43 1.90
N GLY A 130 8.15 -24.72 2.87
CA GLY A 130 8.52 -23.81 3.95
C GLY A 130 7.54 -23.78 5.12
N ARG A 131 6.53 -24.66 5.17
CA ARG A 131 5.59 -24.76 6.29
C ARG A 131 6.29 -24.93 7.63
N GLY A 132 5.86 -24.15 8.64
CA GLY A 132 6.43 -24.13 9.98
C GLY A 132 7.73 -23.33 10.11
N ASN A 133 8.30 -22.78 9.02
CA ASN A 133 9.56 -22.05 9.03
C ASN A 133 9.43 -20.65 8.43
N ALA A 134 9.16 -19.67 9.27
CA ALA A 134 9.04 -18.26 8.83
C ALA A 134 10.36 -17.66 8.32
N GLU A 135 11.53 -18.20 8.72
CA GLU A 135 12.84 -17.67 8.34
C GLU A 135 13.50 -18.47 7.20
N GLY A 136 12.75 -19.37 6.56
CA GLY A 136 13.21 -20.14 5.40
C GLY A 136 13.43 -19.29 4.15
N GLU A 137 13.88 -19.93 3.08
CA GLU A 137 14.00 -19.29 1.76
C GLU A 137 12.62 -18.84 1.25
N PRO A 138 12.52 -17.68 0.60
CA PRO A 138 11.26 -17.18 0.06
C PRO A 138 10.77 -18.08 -1.08
N PHE A 139 9.44 -18.15 -1.24
CA PHE A 139 8.83 -18.91 -2.32
C PHE A 139 9.28 -18.42 -3.70
N ILE A 140 9.21 -17.09 -3.95
CA ILE A 140 9.68 -16.48 -5.20
C ILE A 140 10.75 -15.42 -4.89
N SER A 141 11.92 -15.56 -5.52
CA SER A 141 12.99 -14.55 -5.51
C SER A 141 13.02 -13.80 -6.84
N LEU A 142 12.89 -12.46 -6.80
CA LEU A 142 12.99 -11.59 -7.97
C LEU A 142 14.37 -10.95 -8.03
N THR A 143 15.11 -11.16 -9.13
CA THR A 143 16.41 -10.53 -9.35
C THR A 143 16.28 -9.15 -10.01
N HIS A 144 17.36 -8.55 -10.51
CA HIS A 144 17.31 -7.24 -11.16
C HIS A 144 16.41 -7.23 -12.39
N ASN A 145 15.57 -6.20 -12.53
CA ASN A 145 14.68 -5.99 -13.68
C ASN A 145 13.77 -7.19 -13.98
N SER A 146 13.45 -8.02 -12.98
CA SER A 146 12.53 -9.14 -13.14
C SER A 146 11.12 -8.80 -12.64
N THR A 147 10.12 -9.54 -13.10
CA THR A 147 8.73 -9.25 -12.76
C THR A 147 7.95 -10.52 -12.43
N LEU A 148 7.15 -10.47 -11.38
CA LEU A 148 6.03 -11.40 -11.14
C LEU A 148 4.73 -10.69 -11.53
N LYS A 149 3.92 -11.31 -12.40
CA LYS A 149 2.69 -10.69 -12.87
C LYS A 149 1.54 -11.67 -13.03
N GLY A 150 0.34 -11.23 -12.70
CA GLY A 150 -0.92 -11.86 -13.12
C GLY A 150 -1.19 -13.24 -12.53
N VAL A 151 -0.83 -13.48 -11.28
CA VAL A 151 -1.03 -14.76 -10.58
C VAL A 151 -1.79 -14.58 -9.27
N THR A 152 -2.50 -15.63 -8.86
CA THR A 152 -2.95 -15.79 -7.47
C THR A 152 -2.03 -16.78 -6.77
N VAL A 153 -1.52 -16.43 -5.60
CA VAL A 153 -0.74 -17.30 -4.73
C VAL A 153 -1.59 -17.73 -3.53
N PHE A 154 -1.65 -19.01 -3.30
CA PHE A 154 -2.47 -19.61 -2.25
C PHE A 154 -1.69 -20.72 -1.50
N TYR A 155 -1.80 -20.70 -0.18
CA TYR A 155 -1.23 -21.71 0.71
C TYR A 155 -2.32 -22.68 1.15
N PRO A 156 -2.46 -23.86 0.52
CA PRO A 156 -3.58 -24.77 0.75
C PRO A 156 -3.56 -25.43 2.15
N GLU A 157 -2.42 -25.45 2.82
CA GLU A 157 -2.25 -26.03 4.14
C GLU A 157 -2.47 -25.03 5.29
N GLN A 158 -2.78 -23.77 4.99
CA GLN A 158 -3.30 -22.81 5.98
C GLN A 158 -4.72 -23.24 6.40
N ASP A 159 -4.93 -23.38 7.68
CA ASP A 159 -6.25 -23.67 8.25
C ASP A 159 -6.92 -22.38 8.71
N ARG A 160 -8.02 -22.00 8.05
CA ARG A 160 -8.74 -20.75 8.35
C ARG A 160 -9.38 -20.73 9.74
N THR A 161 -9.51 -21.87 10.42
CA THR A 161 -10.10 -22.00 11.76
C THR A 161 -9.09 -21.97 12.90
N LYS A 162 -7.80 -21.75 12.60
CA LYS A 162 -6.70 -21.73 13.56
C LYS A 162 -5.80 -20.52 13.38
N ALA A 163 -4.91 -20.31 14.35
CA ALA A 163 -3.77 -19.41 14.15
C ALA A 163 -2.97 -19.84 12.91
N PRO A 164 -2.44 -18.89 12.11
CA PRO A 164 -1.81 -19.22 10.85
C PRO A 164 -0.51 -20.00 11.05
N GLU A 165 -0.30 -20.99 10.18
CA GLU A 165 0.98 -21.67 10.07
C GLU A 165 2.05 -20.69 9.60
N PRO A 166 3.24 -20.65 10.22
CA PRO A 166 4.35 -19.86 9.75
C PRO A 166 4.86 -20.34 8.39
N TYR A 167 5.10 -19.39 7.48
CA TYR A 167 5.75 -19.61 6.18
C TYR A 167 6.78 -18.50 5.92
N PRO A 168 7.81 -18.77 5.08
CA PRO A 168 8.72 -17.74 4.62
C PRO A 168 8.00 -16.63 3.83
N TRP A 169 8.75 -15.63 3.39
CA TRP A 169 8.24 -14.61 2.48
C TRP A 169 7.74 -15.22 1.17
N THR A 170 6.55 -14.83 0.74
CA THR A 170 6.02 -15.30 -0.55
C THR A 170 6.84 -14.73 -1.70
N VAL A 171 7.13 -13.43 -1.69
CA VAL A 171 7.98 -12.79 -2.68
C VAL A 171 9.09 -12.03 -1.96
N ARG A 172 10.33 -12.27 -2.36
CA ARG A 172 11.47 -11.46 -1.98
C ARG A 172 12.10 -10.80 -3.19
N ILE A 173 12.15 -9.48 -3.16
CA ILE A 173 12.82 -8.69 -4.18
C ILE A 173 14.30 -8.60 -3.79
N ARG A 174 15.15 -9.31 -4.54
CA ARG A 174 16.61 -9.37 -4.32
C ARG A 174 17.39 -8.42 -5.23
N GLY A 175 16.72 -7.79 -6.20
CA GLY A 175 17.34 -6.91 -7.18
C GLY A 175 16.63 -5.59 -7.38
N ASN A 176 17.35 -4.65 -8.00
CA ASN A 176 16.80 -3.32 -8.31
C ASN A 176 15.87 -3.37 -9.53
N ASN A 177 14.94 -2.42 -9.62
CA ASN A 177 13.97 -2.27 -10.72
C ASN A 177 13.09 -3.52 -10.93
N ALA A 178 12.92 -4.37 -9.92
CA ALA A 178 12.02 -5.51 -10.00
C ALA A 178 10.58 -5.10 -9.69
N ALA A 179 9.60 -5.86 -10.21
CA ALA A 179 8.21 -5.52 -10.05
C ALA A 179 7.32 -6.70 -9.65
N VAL A 180 6.27 -6.39 -8.88
CA VAL A 180 5.14 -7.30 -8.56
C VAL A 180 3.86 -6.60 -9.02
N LEU A 181 3.21 -7.15 -10.04
CA LEU A 181 2.12 -6.50 -10.77
C LEU A 181 0.90 -7.41 -10.91
N ASP A 182 -0.29 -6.89 -10.62
CA ASP A 182 -1.56 -7.61 -10.84
C ASP A 182 -1.58 -8.98 -10.14
N VAL A 183 -1.20 -9.04 -8.86
CA VAL A 183 -1.03 -10.28 -8.09
C VAL A 183 -1.99 -10.32 -6.92
N GLU A 184 -2.59 -11.49 -6.68
CA GLU A 184 -3.27 -11.78 -5.44
C GLU A 184 -2.40 -12.68 -4.55
N LEU A 185 -2.12 -12.21 -3.34
CA LEU A 185 -1.47 -12.97 -2.28
C LEU A 185 -2.54 -13.33 -1.24
N LEU A 186 -3.31 -14.40 -1.53
CA LEU A 186 -4.60 -14.62 -0.89
C LEU A 186 -4.49 -14.85 0.62
N ASN A 187 -3.59 -15.76 1.06
CA ASN A 187 -3.45 -16.12 2.48
C ASN A 187 -2.00 -16.42 2.92
N PRO A 188 -1.00 -15.66 2.45
CA PRO A 188 0.37 -15.91 2.88
C PRO A 188 0.56 -15.54 4.35
N TYR A 189 1.51 -16.19 5.02
CA TYR A 189 1.96 -15.74 6.33
C TYR A 189 2.69 -14.40 6.23
N ARG A 190 3.66 -14.29 5.31
CA ARG A 190 4.36 -13.05 4.92
C ARG A 190 4.28 -12.86 3.42
N ALA A 191 3.93 -11.66 2.95
CA ALA A 191 3.70 -11.42 1.54
C ALA A 191 4.96 -10.96 0.79
N ILE A 192 5.37 -9.70 0.89
CA ILE A 192 6.45 -9.13 0.07
C ILE A 192 7.56 -8.54 0.95
N ASP A 193 8.78 -9.04 0.75
CA ASP A 193 10.02 -8.48 1.30
C ASP A 193 10.71 -7.65 0.23
N ALA A 194 10.70 -6.33 0.40
CA ALA A 194 11.35 -5.36 -0.49
C ALA A 194 12.59 -4.71 0.17
N ARG A 195 13.27 -5.42 1.08
CA ARG A 195 14.52 -4.94 1.67
C ARG A 195 15.65 -4.93 0.64
N ASN A 196 16.39 -3.82 0.58
CA ASN A 196 17.49 -3.61 -0.37
C ASN A 196 17.05 -3.70 -1.85
N ALA A 197 15.82 -3.27 -2.13
CA ALA A 197 15.20 -3.36 -3.45
C ALA A 197 14.97 -1.95 -4.03
N HIS A 198 16.03 -1.32 -4.55
CA HIS A 198 15.91 0.05 -5.07
C HIS A 198 15.03 0.09 -6.31
N ARG A 199 14.24 1.14 -6.46
CA ARG A 199 13.34 1.41 -7.60
C ARG A 199 12.37 0.25 -7.88
N HIS A 200 11.99 -0.50 -6.83
CA HIS A 200 10.94 -1.52 -6.99
C HIS A 200 9.59 -0.88 -7.33
N LEU A 201 8.75 -1.65 -8.01
CA LEU A 201 7.35 -1.33 -8.25
C LEU A 201 6.46 -2.47 -7.77
N ILE A 202 5.63 -2.20 -6.76
CA ILE A 202 4.59 -3.10 -6.28
C ILE A 202 3.26 -2.44 -6.62
N ARG A 203 2.50 -3.00 -7.56
CA ARG A 203 1.28 -2.37 -8.03
C ARG A 203 0.16 -3.37 -8.27
N ASN A 204 -1.07 -2.99 -7.91
CA ASN A 204 -2.26 -3.81 -8.07
C ASN A 204 -2.10 -5.16 -7.33
N VAL A 205 -1.77 -5.11 -6.04
CA VAL A 205 -1.60 -6.31 -5.22
C VAL A 205 -2.73 -6.39 -4.21
N HIS A 206 -3.47 -7.49 -4.26
CA HIS A 206 -4.57 -7.77 -3.35
C HIS A 206 -4.25 -9.00 -2.48
N GLY A 207 -4.98 -9.20 -1.38
CA GLY A 207 -4.84 -10.41 -0.57
C GLY A 207 -5.13 -10.21 0.91
N GLN A 208 -4.80 -11.25 1.68
CA GLN A 208 -4.89 -11.28 3.14
C GLN A 208 -3.59 -11.83 3.74
N PRO A 209 -2.49 -11.08 3.69
CA PRO A 209 -1.29 -11.46 4.43
C PRO A 209 -1.56 -11.53 5.92
N LEU A 210 -1.29 -12.69 6.54
CA LEU A 210 -1.75 -12.96 7.91
C LEU A 210 -0.85 -12.33 8.97
N ARG A 211 0.48 -12.36 8.76
CA ARG A 211 1.47 -11.81 9.71
C ARG A 211 2.10 -10.51 9.24
N MET A 212 2.49 -10.42 7.97
CA MET A 212 3.12 -9.21 7.42
C MET A 212 2.81 -9.07 5.93
N GLY A 213 2.31 -7.90 5.55
CA GLY A 213 2.03 -7.58 4.16
C GLY A 213 3.29 -7.20 3.40
N ILE A 214 3.70 -5.95 3.46
CA ILE A 214 4.90 -5.46 2.76
C ILE A 214 5.90 -4.91 3.76
N LEU A 215 7.15 -5.38 3.66
CA LEU A 215 8.28 -4.83 4.40
C LEU A 215 9.24 -4.12 3.44
N VAL A 216 9.49 -2.85 3.70
CA VAL A 216 10.46 -2.02 2.97
C VAL A 216 11.53 -1.55 3.92
N ASP A 217 12.78 -1.81 3.61
CA ASP A 217 13.93 -1.30 4.36
C ASP A 217 15.16 -1.22 3.45
N GLN A 218 16.09 -0.35 3.81
CA GLN A 218 17.36 -0.19 3.07
C GLN A 218 17.15 0.17 1.58
N VAL A 219 16.14 1.01 1.29
CA VAL A 219 15.83 1.50 -0.06
C VAL A 219 16.33 2.94 -0.20
N TYR A 220 17.45 3.14 -0.88
CA TYR A 220 18.13 4.44 -1.02
C TYR A 220 17.78 5.19 -2.31
N ASP A 221 16.93 4.60 -3.15
CA ASP A 221 16.48 5.20 -4.41
C ASP A 221 15.05 4.74 -4.72
N ILE A 222 14.17 5.64 -4.63
CA ILE A 222 12.73 5.70 -4.90
C ILE A 222 12.03 4.35 -5.14
N GLY A 223 11.49 3.70 -4.11
CA GLY A 223 10.54 2.59 -4.25
C GLY A 223 9.11 3.11 -4.48
N ARG A 224 8.26 2.29 -5.11
CA ARG A 224 6.85 2.62 -5.39
C ARG A 224 5.94 1.48 -4.99
N ILE A 225 4.89 1.82 -4.22
CA ILE A 225 3.79 0.92 -3.86
C ILE A 225 2.49 1.62 -4.26
N GLU A 226 1.72 1.03 -5.15
CA GLU A 226 0.55 1.66 -5.76
C GLU A 226 -0.64 0.69 -5.79
N ASN A 227 -1.83 1.13 -5.38
CA ASN A 227 -3.06 0.35 -5.44
C ASN A 227 -2.91 -1.04 -4.82
N VAL A 228 -2.52 -1.08 -3.55
CA VAL A 228 -2.42 -2.32 -2.77
C VAL A 228 -3.59 -2.38 -1.80
N HIS A 229 -4.31 -3.50 -1.78
CA HIS A 229 -5.50 -3.67 -0.96
C HIS A 229 -5.44 -4.98 -0.18
N PHE A 230 -5.15 -4.90 1.10
CA PHE A 230 -5.15 -6.03 2.02
C PHE A 230 -6.44 -6.06 2.83
N ASN A 231 -7.24 -7.11 2.61
CA ASN A 231 -8.55 -7.29 3.23
C ASN A 231 -8.75 -8.78 3.53
N PRO A 232 -9.50 -9.15 4.57
CA PRO A 232 -9.74 -10.56 4.90
C PRO A 232 -10.68 -11.26 3.90
N TRP A 233 -10.30 -11.30 2.65
CA TRP A 233 -11.06 -11.96 1.58
C TRP A 233 -11.02 -13.47 1.65
N TRP A 234 -9.96 -14.05 2.24
CA TRP A 234 -9.87 -15.49 2.43
C TRP A 234 -10.70 -15.95 3.63
N SER A 235 -10.53 -15.30 4.82
CA SER A 235 -11.23 -15.74 6.02
C SER A 235 -11.37 -14.64 7.07
N MET A 236 -12.54 -14.60 7.71
CA MET A 236 -12.80 -13.89 8.98
C MET A 236 -13.17 -14.85 10.10
N GLU A 237 -12.82 -16.13 9.98
CA GLU A 237 -12.98 -17.08 11.08
C GLU A 237 -12.30 -16.55 12.34
N LYS A 238 -13.01 -16.65 13.47
CA LYS A 238 -12.69 -15.89 14.68
C LYS A 238 -11.24 -16.06 15.15
N GLU A 239 -10.76 -17.29 15.21
CA GLU A 239 -9.42 -17.55 15.76
C GLU A 239 -8.31 -17.00 14.86
N LEU A 240 -8.43 -17.18 13.54
CA LEU A 240 -7.50 -16.64 12.57
C LEU A 240 -7.51 -15.13 12.57
N PHE A 241 -8.71 -14.52 12.53
CA PHE A 241 -8.85 -13.08 12.43
C PHE A 241 -8.42 -12.37 13.71
N ASP A 242 -8.77 -12.91 14.89
CA ASP A 242 -8.27 -12.40 16.16
C ASP A 242 -6.75 -12.52 16.25
N TRP A 243 -6.16 -13.60 15.75
CA TRP A 243 -4.71 -13.72 15.67
C TRP A 243 -4.09 -12.65 14.76
N GLN A 244 -4.66 -12.45 13.56
CA GLN A 244 -4.21 -11.39 12.63
C GLN A 244 -4.30 -10.01 13.28
N MET A 245 -5.44 -9.69 13.93
CA MET A 245 -5.65 -8.44 14.65
C MET A 245 -4.64 -8.20 15.78
N ASN A 246 -4.14 -9.26 16.41
CA ASN A 246 -3.18 -9.12 17.52
C ASN A 246 -1.72 -9.20 17.08
N ASN A 247 -1.42 -9.71 15.89
CA ASN A 247 -0.06 -10.00 15.44
C ASN A 247 0.28 -9.40 14.07
N GLY A 248 -0.71 -9.16 13.21
CA GLY A 248 -0.50 -8.75 11.82
C GLY A 248 -0.05 -7.29 11.67
N GLU A 249 0.86 -7.04 10.73
CA GLU A 249 1.30 -5.71 10.31
C GLU A 249 1.17 -5.62 8.78
N ALA A 250 0.37 -4.65 8.27
CA ALA A 250 0.10 -4.63 6.83
C ALA A 250 1.25 -4.00 6.04
N PHE A 251 1.75 -2.83 6.46
CA PHE A 251 2.83 -2.11 5.79
C PHE A 251 3.87 -1.68 6.81
N VAL A 252 5.13 -2.08 6.60
CA VAL A 252 6.25 -1.75 7.50
C VAL A 252 7.35 -1.06 6.71
N PHE A 253 7.76 0.12 7.16
CA PHE A 253 8.78 0.94 6.52
C PHE A 253 9.94 1.21 7.49
N GLY A 254 11.11 0.69 7.16
CA GLY A 254 12.39 1.02 7.79
C GLY A 254 13.08 2.17 7.04
N ARG A 255 14.37 2.02 6.70
CA ARG A 255 15.11 3.04 5.95
C ARG A 255 14.63 3.13 4.51
N THR A 256 14.06 4.27 4.14
CA THR A 256 13.72 4.60 2.76
C THR A 256 14.17 6.00 2.40
N ASP A 257 14.38 6.21 1.11
CA ASP A 257 14.68 7.51 0.53
C ASP A 257 13.63 7.85 -0.53
N TRP A 258 12.86 8.92 -0.27
CA TRP A 258 11.85 9.41 -1.21
C TRP A 258 10.83 8.37 -1.68
N HIS A 259 10.37 7.52 -0.77
CA HIS A 259 9.43 6.46 -1.12
C HIS A 259 8.05 7.02 -1.50
N TYR A 260 7.38 6.40 -2.47
CA TYR A 260 6.01 6.73 -2.84
C TYR A 260 5.06 5.58 -2.51
N VAL A 261 4.02 5.88 -1.72
CA VAL A 261 2.93 4.95 -1.41
C VAL A 261 1.61 5.61 -1.79
N LEU A 262 0.91 5.04 -2.79
CA LEU A 262 -0.24 5.66 -3.43
C LEU A 262 -1.45 4.74 -3.39
N ASN A 263 -2.60 5.23 -2.88
CA ASN A 263 -3.89 4.53 -2.91
C ASN A 263 -3.81 3.10 -2.35
N THR A 264 -3.25 2.96 -1.15
CA THR A 264 -3.16 1.66 -0.47
C THR A 264 -4.16 1.57 0.67
N PHE A 265 -4.60 0.37 0.97
CA PHE A 265 -5.61 0.14 2.01
C PHE A 265 -5.33 -1.18 2.74
N CYS A 266 -5.64 -1.21 4.04
CA CYS A 266 -5.66 -2.43 4.82
C CYS A 266 -6.81 -2.45 5.83
N TYR A 267 -7.29 -3.66 6.13
CA TYR A 267 -8.36 -3.90 7.10
C TYR A 267 -7.98 -5.03 8.06
N GLY A 268 -8.17 -4.79 9.37
CA GLY A 268 -8.12 -5.86 10.35
C GLY A 268 -6.71 -6.30 10.75
N TYR A 269 -5.80 -5.35 10.97
CA TYR A 269 -4.43 -5.62 11.43
C TYR A 269 -4.18 -5.05 12.82
N LYS A 270 -3.16 -5.59 13.51
CA LYS A 270 -2.63 -4.95 14.71
C LYS A 270 -2.14 -3.54 14.39
N ILE A 271 -1.35 -3.41 13.31
CA ILE A 271 -0.84 -2.13 12.82
C ILE A 271 -1.05 -2.06 11.31
N GLY A 272 -1.72 -1.00 10.86
CA GLY A 272 -1.90 -0.74 9.44
C GLY A 272 -0.59 -0.31 8.78
N TYR A 273 -0.05 0.84 9.17
CA TYR A 273 1.22 1.37 8.66
C TYR A 273 2.18 1.60 9.83
N ARG A 274 3.34 0.98 9.77
CA ARG A 274 4.38 1.11 10.79
C ARG A 274 5.66 1.70 10.23
N PHE A 275 6.17 2.73 10.87
CA PHE A 275 7.42 3.41 10.52
C PHE A 275 8.45 3.17 11.62
N VAL A 276 9.49 2.40 11.32
CA VAL A 276 10.47 1.93 12.29
C VAL A 276 11.86 2.51 12.03
N LYS A 277 12.68 2.57 13.06
CA LYS A 277 14.13 2.75 12.93
C LYS A 277 14.78 1.38 12.82
N THR A 278 15.59 1.18 11.78
CA THR A 278 16.47 0.02 11.64
C THR A 278 17.93 0.43 11.82
N ASP A 279 18.84 -0.53 11.74
CA ASP A 279 20.28 -0.26 11.69
C ASP A 279 20.68 0.54 10.43
N LYS A 280 19.84 0.53 9.39
CA LYS A 280 20.03 1.27 8.14
C LYS A 280 19.51 2.71 8.19
N GLY A 281 18.66 3.04 9.17
CA GLY A 281 18.11 4.37 9.33
C GLY A 281 16.60 4.42 9.50
N VAL A 282 15.99 5.47 8.98
CA VAL A 282 14.57 5.80 9.16
C VAL A 282 13.89 6.15 7.86
N CYS A 283 12.57 6.05 7.83
CA CYS A 283 11.75 6.32 6.66
C CYS A 283 11.57 7.82 6.37
N ASN A 284 11.64 8.19 5.10
CA ASN A 284 10.98 9.35 4.55
C ASN A 284 10.20 8.98 3.29
N GLY A 285 9.18 9.76 2.94
CA GLY A 285 8.39 9.51 1.74
C GLY A 285 7.06 10.23 1.70
N ASN A 286 6.36 10.00 0.60
CA ASN A 286 5.05 10.52 0.30
C ASN A 286 4.02 9.40 0.36
N PHE A 287 3.03 9.55 1.23
CA PHE A 287 1.95 8.59 1.46
C PHE A 287 0.63 9.27 1.11
N LEU A 288 0.14 9.02 -0.10
CA LEU A 288 -1.03 9.69 -0.66
C LEU A 288 -2.22 8.72 -0.79
N GLY A 289 -3.35 9.09 -0.21
CA GLY A 289 -4.58 8.28 -0.29
C GLY A 289 -4.44 6.92 0.40
N ILE A 290 -3.68 6.87 1.50
CA ILE A 290 -3.53 5.64 2.28
C ILE A 290 -4.71 5.47 3.24
N GLY A 291 -5.17 4.24 3.44
CA GLY A 291 -6.28 3.92 4.31
C GLY A 291 -5.99 2.74 5.24
N ALA A 292 -6.44 2.83 6.48
CA ALA A 292 -6.43 1.72 7.41
C ALA A 292 -7.76 1.67 8.17
N ASP A 293 -8.47 0.56 8.04
CA ASP A 293 -9.76 0.37 8.67
C ASP A 293 -9.69 -0.79 9.66
N ASP A 294 -10.34 -0.60 10.80
CA ASP A 294 -10.46 -1.57 11.89
C ASP A 294 -9.12 -2.19 12.35
N CYS A 295 -8.05 -1.42 12.27
CA CYS A 295 -6.76 -1.78 12.87
C CYS A 295 -6.72 -1.42 14.36
N LEU A 296 -5.93 -2.13 15.18
CA LEU A 296 -5.72 -1.71 16.59
C LEU A 296 -4.99 -0.37 16.64
N VAL A 297 -4.02 -0.17 15.74
CA VAL A 297 -3.35 1.09 15.47
C VAL A 297 -3.29 1.29 13.95
N ALA A 298 -3.92 2.34 13.43
CA ALA A 298 -3.90 2.58 11.99
C ALA A 298 -2.51 3.03 11.53
N ILE A 299 -1.88 3.96 12.24
CA ILE A 299 -0.52 4.47 11.95
C ILE A 299 0.32 4.44 13.23
N GLN A 300 1.41 3.68 13.21
CA GLN A 300 2.43 3.64 14.25
C GLN A 300 3.72 4.27 13.76
N VAL A 301 4.19 5.32 14.41
CA VAL A 301 5.48 5.95 14.11
C VAL A 301 6.42 5.71 15.29
N ASP A 302 7.32 4.75 15.16
CA ASP A 302 8.38 4.53 16.14
C ASP A 302 9.50 5.57 15.93
N GLN A 303 9.84 5.86 14.64
CA GLN A 303 10.79 6.90 14.28
C GLN A 303 10.58 7.33 12.81
N SER A 304 10.85 8.59 12.51
CA SER A 304 10.78 9.19 11.17
C SER A 304 12.01 10.05 10.87
N ALA A 305 12.21 10.38 9.60
CA ALA A 305 13.29 11.28 9.19
C ALA A 305 13.02 12.74 9.62
N PRO A 306 14.05 13.56 9.79
CA PRO A 306 13.89 14.97 10.17
C PRO A 306 13.07 15.81 9.17
N TYR A 307 13.08 15.45 7.88
CA TYR A 307 12.31 16.09 6.82
C TYR A 307 10.95 15.42 6.56
N GLY A 308 10.70 14.27 7.16
CA GLY A 308 9.38 13.81 7.52
C GLY A 308 8.75 12.74 6.66
N LEU A 309 7.64 12.29 7.22
CA LEU A 309 6.62 11.52 6.56
C LEU A 309 5.51 12.48 6.10
N LEU A 310 5.21 12.48 4.80
CA LEU A 310 4.20 13.35 4.18
C LEU A 310 2.96 12.51 3.88
N ILE A 311 2.00 12.52 4.82
CA ILE A 311 0.76 11.72 4.72
C ILE A 311 -0.38 12.64 4.32
N THR A 312 -0.96 12.39 3.14
CA THR A 312 -1.93 13.30 2.52
C THR A 312 -3.15 12.54 2.02
N ASN A 313 -4.35 13.10 2.23
CA ASN A 313 -5.61 12.52 1.78
C ASN A 313 -5.86 11.09 2.29
N GLY A 314 -5.46 10.80 3.53
CA GLY A 314 -5.65 9.48 4.14
C GLY A 314 -6.96 9.37 4.90
N GLU A 315 -7.47 8.14 5.04
CA GLU A 315 -8.65 7.83 5.87
C GLU A 315 -8.31 6.74 6.89
N PHE A 316 -8.63 6.97 8.16
CA PHE A 316 -8.20 6.10 9.25
C PHE A 316 -9.33 5.79 10.22
N VAL A 317 -9.44 4.50 10.57
CA VAL A 317 -10.42 3.96 11.51
C VAL A 317 -9.74 2.96 12.44
N SER A 318 -10.04 3.02 13.75
CA SER A 318 -9.54 2.06 14.75
C SER A 318 -10.56 1.98 15.88
N PHE A 319 -11.30 0.89 16.01
CA PHE A 319 -12.33 0.76 17.05
C PHE A 319 -12.32 -0.57 17.81
N ARG A 320 -11.63 -1.60 17.32
CA ARG A 320 -11.50 -2.89 18.03
C ARG A 320 -10.37 -2.85 19.08
N GLY A 321 -10.36 -3.88 19.94
CA GLY A 321 -9.39 -4.02 21.00
C GLY A 321 -9.68 -3.14 22.22
N THR A 322 -8.77 -3.16 23.17
CA THR A 322 -8.92 -2.45 24.45
C THR A 322 -8.59 -0.95 24.34
N ASN A 323 -7.61 -0.60 23.53
CA ASN A 323 -7.15 0.78 23.35
C ASN A 323 -6.93 1.14 21.87
N PRO A 324 -7.98 1.14 21.06
CA PRO A 324 -7.86 1.48 19.65
C PRO A 324 -7.42 2.94 19.49
N THR A 325 -6.34 3.13 18.72
CA THR A 325 -5.72 4.45 18.47
C THR A 325 -5.41 4.57 16.99
N MET A 326 -5.85 5.64 16.34
CA MET A 326 -5.60 5.79 14.91
C MET A 326 -4.15 6.16 14.63
N VAL A 327 -3.57 7.09 15.40
CA VAL A 327 -2.18 7.53 15.25
C VAL A 327 -1.43 7.39 16.58
N ALA A 328 -0.39 6.59 16.60
CA ALA A 328 0.50 6.44 17.74
C ALA A 328 1.93 6.85 17.35
N VAL A 329 2.43 7.94 17.92
CA VAL A 329 3.81 8.40 17.77
C VAL A 329 4.57 8.14 19.07
N SER A 330 5.61 7.31 18.98
CA SER A 330 6.34 6.84 20.16
C SER A 330 7.34 7.84 20.73
N GLU A 331 7.80 7.57 21.94
CA GLU A 331 8.79 8.38 22.66
C GLU A 331 10.14 8.45 21.94
N THR A 332 10.42 7.49 21.08
CA THR A 332 11.67 7.45 20.30
C THR A 332 11.65 8.34 19.07
N ASN A 333 10.49 8.87 18.66
CA ASN A 333 10.40 9.70 17.46
C ASN A 333 11.06 11.07 17.67
N LYS A 334 12.03 11.39 16.82
CA LYS A 334 12.74 12.69 16.76
C LYS A 334 12.51 13.44 15.45
N GLY A 335 11.82 12.80 14.50
CA GLY A 335 11.61 13.33 13.17
C GLY A 335 10.29 14.08 13.02
N VAL A 336 9.92 14.34 11.79
CA VAL A 336 8.72 15.09 11.42
C VAL A 336 7.66 14.15 10.84
N VAL A 337 6.40 14.34 11.21
CA VAL A 337 5.23 13.68 10.62
C VAL A 337 4.21 14.73 10.25
N ARG A 338 3.73 14.71 9.02
CA ARG A 338 2.72 15.64 8.51
C ARG A 338 1.49 14.88 8.03
N PHE A 339 0.34 15.23 8.60
CA PHE A 339 -0.97 14.80 8.13
C PHE A 339 -1.67 16.00 7.49
N VAL A 340 -2.03 15.90 6.22
CA VAL A 340 -2.68 16.98 5.48
C VAL A 340 -3.95 16.44 4.81
N ASN A 341 -5.08 17.10 5.04
CA ASN A 341 -6.39 16.72 4.49
C ASN A 341 -6.74 15.23 4.73
N CYS A 342 -6.52 14.77 5.97
CA CYS A 342 -6.84 13.40 6.39
C CYS A 342 -8.12 13.35 7.20
N SER A 343 -8.86 12.23 7.09
CA SER A 343 -10.07 11.97 7.84
C SER A 343 -9.86 10.88 8.89
N TYR A 344 -10.35 11.14 10.10
CA TYR A 344 -10.30 10.22 11.23
C TYR A 344 -11.73 10.00 11.73
N TRP A 345 -12.26 8.79 11.54
CA TRP A 345 -13.67 8.51 11.83
C TRP A 345 -13.88 7.13 12.46
N GLY A 346 -15.11 6.87 12.91
CA GLY A 346 -15.44 5.65 13.62
C GLY A 346 -15.31 5.77 15.15
N PRO A 347 -15.93 4.84 15.89
CA PRO A 347 -16.00 4.89 17.36
C PRO A 347 -14.72 4.40 18.01
N ASN A 348 -13.72 5.23 18.17
CA ASN A 348 -12.45 4.88 18.82
C ASN A 348 -12.31 5.49 20.23
N LYS A 349 -11.26 5.11 20.95
CA LYS A 349 -10.86 5.71 22.22
C LYS A 349 -10.03 6.97 22.02
N GLN A 350 -9.09 6.94 21.10
CA GLN A 350 -8.09 7.97 20.91
C GLN A 350 -7.80 8.15 19.42
N ILE A 351 -7.87 9.36 18.92
CA ILE A 351 -7.43 9.62 17.53
C ILE A 351 -5.92 9.62 17.47
N ALA A 352 -5.25 10.44 18.28
CA ALA A 352 -3.80 10.49 18.26
C ALA A 352 -3.19 10.52 19.67
N THR A 353 -2.12 9.76 19.86
CA THR A 353 -1.20 9.88 21.00
C THR A 353 0.18 10.21 20.45
N ILE A 354 0.75 11.33 20.91
CA ILE A 354 2.01 11.87 20.40
C ILE A 354 3.00 11.95 21.53
N SER A 355 4.17 11.37 21.34
CA SER A 355 5.33 11.42 22.25
C SER A 355 6.62 11.68 21.46
N GLY A 356 7.76 11.72 22.16
CA GLY A 356 9.08 11.97 21.57
C GLY A 356 9.44 13.45 21.52
N THR A 357 10.53 13.77 20.82
CA THR A 357 11.03 15.15 20.67
C THR A 357 10.82 15.72 19.26
N GLY A 358 10.17 14.93 18.39
CA GLY A 358 9.87 15.30 17.02
C GLY A 358 8.73 16.31 16.90
N THR A 359 8.36 16.60 15.65
CA THR A 359 7.22 17.48 15.34
C THR A 359 6.15 16.73 14.59
N VAL A 360 4.91 16.79 15.09
CA VAL A 360 3.74 16.22 14.42
C VAL A 360 2.78 17.34 13.99
N GLY A 361 2.36 17.34 12.74
CA GLY A 361 1.43 18.34 12.23
C GLY A 361 0.14 17.73 11.70
N PHE A 362 -0.99 18.35 12.01
CA PHE A 362 -2.29 18.11 11.40
C PHE A 362 -2.76 19.40 10.75
N SER A 363 -2.98 19.38 9.45
CA SER A 363 -3.45 20.52 8.68
C SER A 363 -4.67 20.11 7.85
N ASP A 364 -5.76 20.89 7.96
CA ASP A 364 -7.00 20.70 7.20
C ASP A 364 -7.61 19.28 7.38
N CYS A 365 -7.41 18.67 8.56
CA CYS A 365 -7.89 17.34 8.89
C CYS A 365 -9.28 17.37 9.53
N THR A 366 -10.03 16.26 9.39
CA THR A 366 -11.34 16.08 10.01
C THR A 366 -11.28 15.01 11.08
N PHE A 367 -11.71 15.34 12.29
CA PHE A 367 -11.79 14.43 13.43
C PHE A 367 -13.27 14.22 13.80
N GLN A 368 -13.83 13.05 13.47
CA GLN A 368 -15.26 12.82 13.59
C GLN A 368 -15.68 12.33 14.99
N ALA A 369 -14.99 11.31 15.52
CA ALA A 369 -15.36 10.68 16.78
C ALA A 369 -14.14 10.20 17.56
N TRP A 370 -14.21 10.32 18.88
CA TRP A 370 -13.23 9.81 19.84
C TRP A 370 -13.91 9.62 21.20
N ASP A 371 -13.16 9.12 22.19
CA ASP A 371 -13.67 8.93 23.56
C ASP A 371 -14.99 8.13 23.57
N LYS A 372 -14.95 6.93 22.94
CA LYS A 372 -16.15 6.07 22.81
C LYS A 372 -16.70 5.62 24.16
N ASP A 373 -15.83 5.48 25.15
CA ASP A 373 -16.20 5.01 26.48
C ASP A 373 -16.55 6.16 27.45
N LYS A 374 -16.55 7.43 26.98
CA LYS A 374 -16.88 8.64 27.74
C LYS A 374 -16.01 8.85 28.98
N GLU A 375 -14.72 8.57 28.87
CA GLU A 375 -13.73 8.73 29.93
C GLU A 375 -13.15 10.16 30.00
N GLY A 376 -13.62 11.08 29.14
CA GLY A 376 -13.13 12.46 29.05
C GLY A 376 -11.79 12.60 28.29
N ARG A 377 -11.46 11.65 27.43
CA ARG A 377 -10.25 11.67 26.63
C ARG A 377 -10.31 12.73 25.55
N ALA A 378 -9.20 13.43 25.34
CA ALA A 378 -9.04 14.33 24.20
C ALA A 378 -8.85 13.58 22.89
N ALA A 379 -9.28 14.14 21.77
CA ALA A 379 -9.05 13.55 20.45
C ALA A 379 -7.53 13.39 20.18
N ILE A 380 -6.76 14.42 20.45
CA ILE A 380 -5.30 14.44 20.29
C ILE A 380 -4.66 14.63 21.66
N GLN A 381 -3.91 13.65 22.11
CA GLN A 381 -3.10 13.70 23.33
C GLN A 381 -1.64 13.88 22.96
N VAL A 382 -1.07 15.01 23.29
CA VAL A 382 0.35 15.29 23.12
C VAL A 382 1.02 15.18 24.49
N ARG A 383 1.91 14.21 24.65
CA ARG A 383 2.64 13.98 25.90
C ARG A 383 3.93 14.77 25.94
N SER A 384 4.64 14.85 24.80
CA SER A 384 5.92 15.55 24.68
C SER A 384 6.18 15.98 23.23
N GLY A 385 7.25 16.77 23.00
CA GLY A 385 7.70 17.24 21.70
C GLY A 385 6.93 18.45 21.18
N SER A 386 6.76 18.54 19.87
CA SER A 386 6.14 19.71 19.23
C SER A 386 4.94 19.31 18.38
N VAL A 387 3.87 20.12 18.41
CA VAL A 387 2.66 19.87 17.60
C VAL A 387 2.18 21.14 16.89
N LEU A 388 1.70 20.97 15.64
CA LEU A 388 0.99 22.00 14.88
C LEU A 388 -0.38 21.45 14.49
N ILE A 389 -1.47 22.09 14.93
CA ILE A 389 -2.85 21.73 14.59
C ILE A 389 -3.54 22.97 14.02
N ARG A 390 -3.83 22.96 12.72
CA ARG A 390 -4.37 24.12 12.03
C ARG A 390 -5.41 23.76 10.98
N GLY A 391 -6.45 24.63 10.86
CA GLY A 391 -7.48 24.46 9.83
C GLY A 391 -8.32 23.19 9.98
N CYS A 392 -8.25 22.52 11.13
CA CYS A 392 -8.89 21.22 11.35
C CYS A 392 -10.33 21.38 11.86
N SER A 393 -11.17 20.38 11.57
CA SER A 393 -12.54 20.30 12.03
C SER A 393 -12.71 19.18 13.07
N PHE A 394 -13.18 19.53 14.28
CA PHE A 394 -13.50 18.58 15.35
C PHE A 394 -15.02 18.46 15.49
N LEU A 395 -15.58 17.32 15.05
CA LEU A 395 -17.02 17.15 14.88
C LEU A 395 -17.75 16.57 16.11
N LYS A 396 -17.08 16.45 17.25
CA LYS A 396 -17.67 15.97 18.51
C LYS A 396 -17.48 17.00 19.61
N ASP A 397 -18.56 17.24 20.41
CA ASP A 397 -18.48 18.05 21.64
C ASP A 397 -17.89 17.23 22.79
N ALA A 398 -16.57 17.13 22.81
CA ALA A 398 -15.75 16.46 23.81
C ALA A 398 -14.36 17.13 23.84
N PRO A 399 -13.47 16.88 24.84
CA PRO A 399 -12.14 17.45 24.83
C PRO A 399 -11.43 17.19 23.50
N GLN A 400 -10.90 18.22 22.86
CA GLN A 400 -10.27 18.11 21.55
C GLN A 400 -8.79 17.86 21.65
N ILE A 401 -8.07 18.61 22.47
CA ILE A 401 -6.60 18.55 22.56
C ILE A 401 -6.18 18.55 24.03
N SER A 402 -5.21 17.71 24.37
CA SER A 402 -4.53 17.70 25.66
C SER A 402 -3.03 17.81 25.46
N LEU A 403 -2.43 18.84 26.06
CA LEU A 403 -0.99 19.12 26.05
C LEU A 403 -0.40 18.78 27.42
N GLY A 404 0.49 17.81 27.46
CA GLY A 404 1.19 17.37 28.67
C GLY A 404 2.34 18.31 29.07
N PRO A 405 2.94 18.09 30.25
CA PRO A 405 3.97 18.97 30.79
C PRO A 405 5.24 19.03 29.92
N ASP A 406 5.58 17.96 29.23
CA ASP A 406 6.80 17.84 28.41
C ASP A 406 6.61 18.28 26.95
N VAL A 407 5.49 18.94 26.64
CA VAL A 407 5.28 19.56 25.32
C VAL A 407 6.15 20.80 25.22
N GLU A 408 7.07 20.81 24.27
CA GLU A 408 8.00 21.92 24.06
C GLU A 408 7.35 23.10 23.32
N ARG A 409 6.60 22.78 22.26
CA ARG A 409 5.94 23.78 21.41
C ARG A 409 4.60 23.27 20.90
N ALA A 410 3.58 24.10 20.98
CA ALA A 410 2.29 23.82 20.38
C ALA A 410 1.72 25.06 19.69
N VAL A 411 1.21 24.87 18.47
CA VAL A 411 0.46 25.89 17.74
C VAL A 411 -0.88 25.30 17.37
N VAL A 412 -1.97 25.88 17.89
CA VAL A 412 -3.35 25.42 17.67
C VAL A 412 -4.19 26.59 17.16
N VAL A 413 -4.32 26.71 15.84
CA VAL A 413 -4.89 27.92 15.21
C VAL A 413 -5.85 27.63 14.07
N GLY A 414 -6.90 28.45 13.94
CA GLY A 414 -7.81 28.41 12.79
C GLY A 414 -8.68 27.14 12.72
N ASN A 415 -8.87 26.43 13.83
CA ASN A 415 -9.66 25.20 13.87
C ASN A 415 -11.13 25.50 14.14
N VAL A 416 -12.02 24.57 13.76
CA VAL A 416 -13.44 24.62 14.02
C VAL A 416 -13.81 23.52 15.02
N PHE A 417 -14.39 23.88 16.14
CA PHE A 417 -14.81 22.96 17.19
C PHE A 417 -16.34 22.91 17.29
N ARG A 418 -16.90 21.71 17.22
CA ARG A 418 -18.29 21.50 17.61
C ARG A 418 -18.41 21.58 19.14
N GLY A 419 -19.31 22.43 19.65
CA GLY A 419 -19.42 22.74 21.06
C GLY A 419 -18.31 23.67 21.56
N LYS A 420 -18.01 23.64 22.84
CA LYS A 420 -16.98 24.52 23.43
C LYS A 420 -15.58 24.11 23.03
N GLU A 421 -14.70 25.11 22.87
CA GLU A 421 -13.25 24.86 22.81
C GLU A 421 -12.78 24.27 24.14
N ARG A 422 -12.20 23.05 24.09
CA ARG A 422 -11.65 22.34 25.27
C ARG A 422 -10.24 21.88 24.96
N ILE A 423 -9.28 22.78 25.13
CA ILE A 423 -7.85 22.53 25.03
C ILE A 423 -7.28 22.50 26.44
N LEU A 424 -6.90 21.30 26.89
CA LEU A 424 -6.28 21.09 28.21
C LEU A 424 -4.78 21.35 28.09
N ASN A 425 -4.32 22.47 28.61
CA ASN A 425 -2.90 22.86 28.52
C ASN A 425 -2.22 22.74 29.87
N ASN A 426 -1.37 21.72 30.03
CA ASN A 426 -0.46 21.52 31.16
C ASN A 426 1.01 21.72 30.77
N SER A 427 1.29 22.20 29.54
CA SER A 427 2.64 22.40 29.03
C SER A 427 3.34 23.58 29.76
N THR A 428 4.62 23.39 30.00
CA THR A 428 5.53 24.46 30.47
C THR A 428 6.29 25.13 29.33
N GLY A 429 6.11 24.62 28.09
CA GLY A 429 6.75 25.12 26.88
C GLY A 429 6.00 26.27 26.21
N SER A 430 6.37 26.58 24.98
CA SER A 430 5.75 27.66 24.19
C SER A 430 4.46 27.18 23.51
N VAL A 431 3.31 27.67 23.98
CA VAL A 431 1.99 27.30 23.46
C VAL A 431 1.27 28.54 22.92
N GLN A 432 0.81 28.44 21.69
CA GLN A 432 -0.04 29.45 21.04
C GLN A 432 -1.38 28.82 20.64
N VAL A 433 -2.46 29.37 21.16
CA VAL A 433 -3.85 28.99 20.83
C VAL A 433 -4.59 30.24 20.40
N GLY A 434 -5.28 30.20 19.26
CA GLY A 434 -6.05 31.36 18.84
C GLY A 434 -6.72 31.19 17.46
N LEU A 435 -7.54 32.17 17.11
CA LEU A 435 -8.26 32.20 15.82
C LEU A 435 -9.13 30.95 15.56
N ASN A 436 -9.48 30.22 16.61
CA ASN A 436 -10.37 29.08 16.52
C ASN A 436 -11.84 29.53 16.59
N ALA A 437 -12.72 28.79 15.90
CA ALA A 437 -14.16 28.98 16.00
C ALA A 437 -14.81 27.84 16.79
N ALA A 438 -15.63 28.17 17.77
CA ALA A 438 -16.38 27.23 18.60
C ALA A 438 -17.84 27.68 18.68
N GLN A 439 -18.78 26.74 18.84
CA GLN A 439 -20.23 27.01 18.96
C GLN A 439 -20.61 27.16 20.42
#